data_63af7d629f79fdcbd713a2fca049db7e
#
_entry.id   63af7d629f79fdcbd713a2fca049db7e
#
_cell.length_a   1.000
_cell.length_b   1.000
_cell.length_c   1.000
_cell.angle_alpha   90.00
_cell.angle_beta   90.00
_cell.angle_gamma   90.00
#
_symmetry.space_group_name_H-M   'P 1'
#
loop_
_entity.id
_entity.type
_entity.pdbx_description
1 polymer ?
#
loop_
_entity_poly.entity_id
_entity_poly.type
_entity_poly.pdbx_seq_one_letter_code
_entity_poly.pdbx_strand_id
1 'polypeptide(L)'
;ANTVRGYRQNELGPAIYLPERFATVPVPGEDTLVYFRADPENTSERVVPTGGDNLVVVNAELRLRSVLFPDLIEWALFADAGQVWNRGRQGTGIAFRDVKVTPGAGMRIFSFVGPIRVDVGYNPYARPAGPAYFNPPPAASAPGEVLHLICVSPGNTLRVRPGTNGHAPQPVDEGDCPATYVPAVRKGFLSRLTFNFSIGQPF
;
A
#
# COMPACT_ATOMS: atom_id res chain seq x y z
N ALA A 1 -13.01 -5.34 -8.32
CA ALA A 1 -12.31 -6.51 -8.82
C ALA A 1 -10.81 -6.22 -8.75
N ASN A 2 -10.01 -7.14 -8.22
CA ASN A 2 -8.55 -7.00 -8.25
C ASN A 2 -8.08 -7.21 -9.68
N THR A 3 -7.61 -6.15 -10.29
CA THR A 3 -7.14 -6.16 -11.67
C THR A 3 -5.76 -6.84 -11.82
N VAL A 4 -4.94 -6.82 -10.76
CA VAL A 4 -3.65 -7.52 -10.65
C VAL A 4 -3.67 -8.37 -9.37
N ARG A 5 -3.84 -9.67 -9.54
CA ARG A 5 -4.18 -10.62 -8.44
C ARG A 5 -3.10 -10.81 -7.38
N GLY A 6 -1.85 -10.46 -7.67
CA GLY A 6 -0.77 -10.47 -6.68
C GLY A 6 -0.77 -9.27 -5.72
N TYR A 7 -1.64 -8.28 -5.93
CA TYR A 7 -1.79 -7.11 -5.07
C TYR A 7 -3.14 -7.12 -4.36
N ARG A 8 -3.19 -6.59 -3.16
CA ARG A 8 -4.45 -6.27 -2.50
C ARG A 8 -5.11 -5.11 -3.23
N GLN A 9 -6.38 -4.88 -2.94
CA GLN A 9 -7.14 -3.78 -3.53
C GLN A 9 -6.41 -2.45 -3.34
N ASN A 10 -6.22 -1.71 -4.44
CA ASN A 10 -5.55 -0.41 -4.51
C ASN A 10 -4.04 -0.39 -4.12
N GLU A 11 -3.40 -1.53 -3.88
CA GLU A 11 -1.99 -1.62 -3.44
C GLU A 11 -0.95 -1.45 -4.57
N LEU A 12 -1.38 -1.46 -5.84
CA LEU A 12 -0.47 -1.39 -6.99
C LEU A 12 0.14 0.00 -7.22
N GLY A 13 -0.53 1.06 -6.78
CA GLY A 13 -0.13 2.44 -7.01
C GLY A 13 0.70 3.05 -5.88
N PRO A 14 0.90 4.37 -5.94
CA PRO A 14 1.50 5.15 -4.87
C PRO A 14 0.74 4.98 -3.56
N ALA A 15 1.48 5.02 -2.46
CA ALA A 15 0.90 4.89 -1.13
C ALA A 15 1.63 5.83 -0.15
N ILE A 16 0.94 6.18 0.92
CA ILE A 16 1.51 6.79 2.11
C ILE A 16 1.56 5.75 3.23
N TYR A 17 2.48 5.95 4.15
CA TYR A 17 2.70 5.05 5.28
C TYR A 17 2.33 5.75 6.57
N LEU A 18 1.67 5.03 7.47
CA LEU A 18 1.35 5.49 8.81
C LEU A 18 2.04 4.56 9.82
N PRO A 19 3.31 4.84 10.18
CA PRO A 19 4.02 4.10 11.21
C PRO A 19 3.32 4.30 12.57
N GLU A 20 3.32 3.26 13.39
CA GLU A 20 2.75 3.33 14.74
C GLU A 20 3.70 4.02 15.74
N ARG A 21 5.00 4.04 15.43
CA ARG A 21 6.02 4.62 16.30
C ARG A 21 6.79 5.72 15.59
N PHE A 22 7.08 6.75 16.32
CA PHE A 22 7.94 7.84 15.89
C PHE A 22 8.79 8.34 17.06
N ALA A 23 9.93 8.94 16.73
CA ALA A 23 10.82 9.61 17.66
C ALA A 23 10.79 11.12 17.42
N THR A 24 11.05 11.89 18.47
CA THR A 24 11.21 13.34 18.40
C THR A 24 12.68 13.69 18.40
N VAL A 25 13.10 14.59 17.50
CA VAL A 25 14.48 15.08 17.40
C VAL A 25 14.43 16.59 17.61
N PRO A 26 15.18 17.17 18.59
CA PRO A 26 15.21 18.60 18.81
C PRO A 26 15.66 19.38 17.57
N VAL A 27 15.05 20.54 17.34
CA VAL A 27 15.50 21.47 16.29
C VAL A 27 16.71 22.27 16.85
N PRO A 28 17.86 22.28 16.16
CA PRO A 28 18.99 23.06 16.61
C PRO A 28 18.68 24.55 16.75
N GLY A 29 18.89 25.12 17.95
CA GLY A 29 18.64 26.53 18.24
C GLY A 29 17.20 26.90 18.58
N GLU A 30 16.29 25.92 18.68
CA GLU A 30 14.88 26.15 19.02
C GLU A 30 14.39 25.13 20.07
N ASP A 31 14.30 25.53 21.33
CA ASP A 31 13.94 24.63 22.42
C ASP A 31 12.48 24.16 22.44
N THR A 32 11.61 24.84 21.70
CA THR A 32 10.15 24.57 21.69
C THR A 32 9.67 23.76 20.49
N LEU A 33 10.55 23.50 19.51
CA LEU A 33 10.22 22.80 18.29
C LEU A 33 11.03 21.51 18.13
N VAL A 34 10.40 20.54 17.47
CA VAL A 34 11.01 19.23 17.20
C VAL A 34 10.74 18.78 15.77
N TYR A 35 11.56 17.89 15.25
CA TYR A 35 11.25 17.09 14.09
C TYR A 35 10.64 15.76 14.55
N PHE A 36 9.59 15.32 13.88
CA PHE A 36 9.08 13.97 14.05
C PHE A 36 9.73 13.04 13.02
N ARG A 37 10.21 11.89 13.48
CA ARG A 37 10.86 10.87 12.65
C ARG A 37 10.23 9.52 12.90
N ALA A 38 9.92 8.76 11.85
CA ALA A 38 9.54 7.37 12.03
C ALA A 38 10.65 6.62 12.75
N ASP A 39 10.27 5.80 13.73
CA ASP A 39 11.24 4.95 14.45
C ASP A 39 11.82 3.92 13.47
N PRO A 40 13.16 3.83 13.30
CA PRO A 40 13.78 2.86 12.42
C PRO A 40 13.50 1.40 12.82
N GLU A 41 13.17 1.14 14.09
CA GLU A 41 12.79 -0.17 14.60
C GLU A 41 11.28 -0.48 14.42
N ASN A 42 10.54 0.44 13.82
CA ASN A 42 9.10 0.25 13.59
C ASN A 42 8.86 -0.91 12.63
N THR A 43 8.18 -1.93 13.10
CA THR A 43 7.80 -3.12 12.32
C THR A 43 6.32 -3.15 11.94
N SER A 44 5.53 -2.24 12.48
CA SER A 44 4.10 -2.13 12.25
C SER A 44 3.76 -0.80 11.59
N GLU A 45 3.11 -0.87 10.44
CA GLU A 45 2.72 0.29 9.66
C GLU A 45 1.39 0.03 8.94
N ARG A 46 0.55 1.02 8.91
CA ARG A 46 -0.65 1.02 8.07
C ARG A 46 -0.31 1.65 6.73
N VAL A 47 -0.64 0.94 5.65
CA VAL A 47 -0.44 1.44 4.28
C VAL A 47 -1.76 2.01 3.78
N VAL A 48 -1.73 3.25 3.33
CA VAL A 48 -2.88 3.94 2.74
C VAL A 48 -2.58 4.22 1.27
N PRO A 49 -3.24 3.50 0.34
CA PRO A 49 -3.09 3.77 -1.08
C PRO A 49 -3.62 5.16 -1.42
N THR A 50 -2.85 5.92 -2.18
CA THR A 50 -3.27 7.25 -2.67
C THR A 50 -3.86 7.20 -4.08
N GLY A 51 -3.74 6.02 -4.75
CA GLY A 51 -4.21 5.86 -6.12
C GLY A 51 -3.31 6.53 -7.16
N GLY A 52 -3.83 6.65 -8.37
CA GLY A 52 -3.17 7.34 -9.48
C GLY A 52 -4.19 7.68 -10.57
N ASP A 53 -3.83 8.64 -11.42
CA ASP A 53 -4.70 9.13 -12.49
C ASP A 53 -4.76 8.18 -13.68
N ASN A 54 -3.74 7.33 -13.83
CA ASN A 54 -3.62 6.40 -14.94
C ASN A 54 -3.36 4.98 -14.43
N LEU A 55 -4.03 4.02 -15.08
CA LEU A 55 -3.88 2.59 -14.81
C LEU A 55 -3.78 1.85 -16.13
N VAL A 56 -2.77 0.97 -16.24
CA VAL A 56 -2.69 -0.04 -17.30
C VAL A 56 -2.61 -1.41 -16.65
N VAL A 57 -3.42 -2.34 -17.16
CA VAL A 57 -3.44 -3.74 -16.71
C VAL A 57 -3.50 -4.66 -17.91
N VAL A 58 -2.70 -5.71 -17.88
CA VAL A 58 -2.71 -6.81 -18.82
C VAL A 58 -2.80 -8.11 -18.04
N ASN A 59 -3.75 -8.97 -18.41
CA ASN A 59 -3.96 -10.27 -17.79
C ASN A 59 -3.78 -11.37 -18.84
N ALA A 60 -2.92 -12.34 -18.57
CA ALA A 60 -2.79 -13.56 -19.35
C ALA A 60 -3.18 -14.76 -18.47
N GLU A 61 -4.06 -15.61 -18.98
CA GLU A 61 -4.58 -16.76 -18.22
C GLU A 61 -4.70 -17.99 -19.11
N LEU A 62 -4.09 -19.08 -18.68
CA LEU A 62 -4.20 -20.42 -19.27
C LEU A 62 -5.12 -21.28 -18.39
N ARG A 63 -6.19 -21.81 -18.98
CA ARG A 63 -7.17 -22.64 -18.31
C ARG A 63 -7.02 -24.08 -18.75
N LEU A 64 -6.99 -24.99 -17.78
CA LEU A 64 -6.81 -26.41 -17.98
C LEU A 64 -7.95 -27.14 -17.25
N ARG A 65 -8.69 -27.96 -17.98
CA ARG A 65 -9.72 -28.82 -17.36
C ARG A 65 -9.05 -29.89 -16.52
N SER A 66 -9.65 -30.24 -15.40
CA SER A 66 -9.17 -31.33 -14.56
C SER A 66 -9.31 -32.67 -15.30
N VAL A 67 -8.30 -33.54 -15.21
CA VAL A 67 -8.33 -34.88 -15.79
C VAL A 67 -9.31 -35.78 -15.03
N LEU A 68 -9.42 -35.60 -13.69
CA LEU A 68 -10.26 -36.44 -12.84
C LEU A 68 -11.73 -35.97 -12.82
N PHE A 69 -11.97 -34.64 -12.86
CA PHE A 69 -13.31 -34.05 -12.77
C PHE A 69 -13.44 -32.90 -13.80
N PRO A 70 -13.52 -33.22 -15.10
CA PRO A 70 -13.45 -32.22 -16.18
C PRO A 70 -14.63 -31.23 -16.18
N ASP A 71 -15.80 -31.67 -15.69
CA ASP A 71 -17.01 -30.83 -15.63
C ASP A 71 -17.16 -30.06 -14.31
N LEU A 72 -16.37 -30.41 -13.30
CA LEU A 72 -16.47 -29.80 -11.98
C LEU A 72 -15.32 -28.87 -11.65
N ILE A 73 -14.09 -29.18 -12.11
CA ILE A 73 -12.88 -28.45 -11.72
C ILE A 73 -12.10 -27.98 -12.94
N GLU A 74 -11.77 -26.71 -12.95
CA GLU A 74 -10.87 -26.08 -13.92
C GLU A 74 -9.69 -25.44 -13.17
N TRP A 75 -8.48 -25.72 -13.59
CA TRP A 75 -7.27 -25.08 -13.11
C TRP A 75 -6.94 -23.87 -13.96
N ALA A 76 -6.38 -22.84 -13.36
CA ALA A 76 -5.90 -21.65 -14.04
C ALA A 76 -4.46 -21.34 -13.64
N LEU A 77 -3.62 -21.07 -14.63
CA LEU A 77 -2.32 -20.45 -14.44
C LEU A 77 -2.41 -19.04 -15.03
N PHE A 78 -1.92 -18.05 -14.32
CA PHE A 78 -2.05 -16.68 -14.79
C PHE A 78 -0.79 -15.85 -14.54
N ALA A 79 -0.64 -14.81 -15.34
CA ALA A 79 0.32 -13.74 -15.12
C ALA A 79 -0.41 -12.40 -15.34
N ASP A 80 -0.48 -11.60 -14.31
CA ASP A 80 -1.07 -10.27 -14.36
C ASP A 80 0.03 -9.24 -14.35
N ALA A 81 -0.04 -8.27 -15.24
CA ALA A 81 0.89 -7.14 -15.31
C ALA A 81 0.13 -5.84 -15.15
N GLY A 82 0.68 -4.90 -14.38
CA GLY A 82 0.03 -3.61 -14.19
C GLY A 82 0.96 -2.51 -13.73
N GLN A 83 0.54 -1.29 -13.99
CA GLN A 83 1.20 -0.07 -13.54
C GLN A 83 0.15 1.00 -13.23
N VAL A 84 0.36 1.74 -12.13
CA VAL A 84 -0.43 2.92 -11.74
C VAL A 84 0.51 4.09 -11.56
N TRP A 85 0.18 5.23 -12.15
CA TRP A 85 1.01 6.45 -12.02
C TRP A 85 0.17 7.73 -12.07
N ASN A 86 0.74 8.83 -11.57
CA ASN A 86 0.14 10.17 -11.63
C ASN A 86 0.72 10.98 -12.79
N ARG A 87 -0.12 11.73 -13.48
CA ARG A 87 0.31 12.74 -14.44
C ARG A 87 1.13 13.81 -13.70
N GLY A 88 2.29 14.13 -14.23
CA GLY A 88 3.12 15.22 -13.69
C GLY A 88 4.27 14.81 -12.77
N ARG A 89 4.23 13.63 -12.11
CA ARG A 89 5.37 13.16 -11.30
C ARG A 89 6.35 12.26 -12.05
N GLN A 90 5.91 11.56 -13.08
CA GLN A 90 6.72 10.58 -13.82
C GLN A 90 6.65 10.73 -15.35
N GLY A 91 6.15 11.87 -15.85
CA GLY A 91 5.90 12.04 -17.28
C GLY A 91 4.59 11.40 -17.74
N THR A 92 4.26 11.54 -19.03
CA THR A 92 2.96 11.13 -19.60
C THR A 92 2.93 9.71 -20.16
N GLY A 93 3.99 8.91 -19.99
CA GLY A 93 4.17 7.62 -20.66
C GLY A 93 4.21 6.40 -19.73
N ILE A 94 3.89 5.24 -20.30
CA ILE A 94 4.10 3.93 -19.66
C ILE A 94 5.60 3.69 -19.58
N ALA A 95 6.13 3.54 -18.38
CA ALA A 95 7.50 3.10 -18.15
C ALA A 95 7.54 1.58 -17.99
N PHE A 96 7.92 0.85 -18.99
CA PHE A 96 7.96 -0.62 -18.96
C PHE A 96 8.78 -1.18 -17.80
N ARG A 97 9.76 -0.42 -17.31
CA ARG A 97 10.57 -0.80 -16.13
C ARG A 97 9.76 -0.82 -14.83
N ASP A 98 8.70 -0.03 -14.76
CA ASP A 98 7.87 0.12 -13.56
C ASP A 98 6.64 -0.79 -13.58
N VAL A 99 6.41 -1.51 -14.68
CA VAL A 99 5.35 -2.52 -14.77
C VAL A 99 5.64 -3.66 -13.80
N LYS A 100 4.67 -3.96 -12.96
CA LYS A 100 4.74 -5.05 -11.98
C LYS A 100 4.04 -6.28 -12.52
N VAL A 101 4.75 -7.41 -12.57
CA VAL A 101 4.22 -8.69 -13.06
C VAL A 101 4.06 -9.66 -11.89
N THR A 102 2.86 -10.19 -11.72
CA THR A 102 2.52 -11.13 -10.66
C THR A 102 2.00 -12.44 -11.25
N PRO A 103 2.78 -13.52 -11.19
CA PRO A 103 2.31 -14.84 -11.56
C PRO A 103 1.42 -15.43 -10.47
N GLY A 104 0.59 -16.39 -10.84
CA GLY A 104 -0.25 -17.09 -9.90
C GLY A 104 -0.94 -18.30 -10.48
N ALA A 105 -1.64 -19.00 -9.61
CA ALA A 105 -2.46 -20.16 -9.96
C ALA A 105 -3.84 -20.03 -9.31
N GLY A 106 -4.83 -20.63 -9.93
CA GLY A 106 -6.19 -20.63 -9.42
C GLY A 106 -6.92 -21.92 -9.70
N MET A 107 -8.07 -22.06 -9.05
CA MET A 107 -8.98 -23.17 -9.25
C MET A 107 -10.40 -22.60 -9.34
N ARG A 108 -11.17 -23.13 -10.27
CA ARG A 108 -12.61 -22.89 -10.42
C ARG A 108 -13.37 -24.17 -10.18
N ILE A 109 -14.36 -24.10 -9.31
CA ILE A 109 -15.26 -25.20 -9.00
C ILE A 109 -16.64 -24.81 -9.50
N PHE A 110 -17.17 -25.55 -10.47
CA PHE A 110 -18.51 -25.32 -10.99
C PHE A 110 -19.55 -25.93 -10.05
N SER A 111 -20.40 -25.08 -9.48
CA SER A 111 -21.47 -25.50 -8.57
C SER A 111 -22.83 -25.01 -9.07
N PHE A 112 -23.90 -25.51 -8.48
CA PHE A 112 -25.29 -25.13 -8.83
C PHE A 112 -25.60 -23.63 -8.54
N VAL A 113 -24.82 -22.98 -7.65
CA VAL A 113 -24.93 -21.53 -7.37
C VAL A 113 -24.00 -20.68 -8.25
N GLY A 114 -23.27 -21.32 -9.16
CA GLY A 114 -22.30 -20.68 -10.04
C GLY A 114 -20.85 -21.11 -9.76
N PRO A 115 -19.89 -20.62 -10.54
CA PRO A 115 -18.48 -20.96 -10.36
C PRO A 115 -17.94 -20.32 -9.08
N ILE A 116 -17.30 -21.13 -8.25
CA ILE A 116 -16.49 -20.69 -7.11
C ILE A 116 -15.05 -20.61 -7.59
N ARG A 117 -14.42 -19.46 -7.40
CA ARG A 117 -13.05 -19.22 -7.84
C ARG A 117 -12.15 -18.90 -6.66
N VAL A 118 -11.01 -19.57 -6.61
CA VAL A 118 -9.92 -19.31 -5.65
C VAL A 118 -8.64 -19.09 -6.43
N ASP A 119 -8.06 -17.89 -6.33
CA ASP A 119 -6.79 -17.55 -6.96
C ASP A 119 -5.74 -17.24 -5.89
N VAL A 120 -4.51 -17.65 -6.16
CA VAL A 120 -3.34 -17.31 -5.35
C VAL A 120 -2.34 -16.62 -6.25
N GLY A 121 -2.12 -15.32 -6.02
CA GLY A 121 -1.13 -14.51 -6.73
C GLY A 121 0.14 -14.36 -5.90
N TYR A 122 1.29 -14.41 -6.54
CA TYR A 122 2.59 -14.18 -5.93
C TYR A 122 3.12 -12.80 -6.30
N ASN A 123 3.45 -11.99 -5.29
CA ASN A 123 4.05 -10.66 -5.47
C ASN A 123 5.53 -10.68 -5.09
N PRO A 124 6.46 -10.69 -6.06
CA PRO A 124 7.89 -10.68 -5.81
C PRO A 124 8.43 -9.32 -5.35
N TYR A 125 7.65 -8.26 -5.50
CA TYR A 125 8.12 -6.89 -5.31
C TYR A 125 8.06 -6.44 -3.85
N ALA A 126 9.06 -5.67 -3.45
CA ALA A 126 9.00 -4.88 -2.22
C ALA A 126 8.09 -3.67 -2.43
N ARG A 127 7.52 -3.16 -1.36
CA ARG A 127 6.80 -1.89 -1.40
C ARG A 127 7.77 -0.75 -1.71
N PRO A 128 7.40 0.20 -2.56
CA PRO A 128 8.25 1.36 -2.85
C PRO A 128 8.41 2.25 -1.62
N ALA A 129 9.48 3.01 -1.56
CA ALA A 129 9.60 4.09 -0.58
C ALA A 129 8.51 5.14 -0.84
N GLY A 130 8.03 5.76 0.23
CA GLY A 130 6.96 6.74 0.15
C GLY A 130 6.97 7.71 1.33
N PRO A 131 6.10 8.73 1.32
CA PRO A 131 5.96 9.62 2.44
C PRO A 131 5.29 8.90 3.63
N ALA A 132 5.78 9.21 4.83
CA ALA A 132 5.24 8.67 6.07
C ALA A 132 4.67 9.79 6.95
N TYR A 133 3.48 9.53 7.49
CA TYR A 133 2.77 10.49 8.34
C TYR A 133 2.34 9.84 9.65
N PHE A 134 2.41 10.60 10.71
CA PHE A 134 1.74 10.31 11.96
C PHE A 134 0.35 10.92 11.96
N ASN A 135 -0.64 10.13 12.33
CA ASN A 135 -2.02 10.57 12.51
C ASN A 135 -2.31 10.65 14.01
N PRO A 136 -2.37 11.84 14.62
CA PRO A 136 -2.70 11.98 16.04
C PRO A 136 -4.06 11.35 16.35
N PRO A 137 -4.20 10.61 17.46
CA PRO A 137 -5.49 10.05 17.84
C PRO A 137 -6.48 11.18 18.21
N PRO A 138 -7.78 11.03 17.92
CA PRO A 138 -8.79 12.06 18.23
C PRO A 138 -8.86 12.46 19.72
N ALA A 139 -8.51 11.53 20.61
CA ALA A 139 -8.44 11.81 22.05
C ALA A 139 -7.30 12.74 22.46
N ALA A 140 -6.34 13.02 21.58
CA ALA A 140 -5.23 13.93 21.83
C ALA A 140 -5.53 15.36 21.37
N SER A 141 -6.75 15.68 20.96
CA SER A 141 -7.15 17.03 20.53
C SER A 141 -8.19 17.63 21.44
N ALA A 142 -8.07 18.93 21.68
CA ALA A 142 -9.12 19.70 22.35
C ALA A 142 -10.38 19.79 21.47
N PRO A 143 -11.57 19.98 22.03
CA PRO A 143 -12.80 20.15 21.25
C PRO A 143 -12.68 21.30 20.24
N GLY A 144 -12.90 20.98 18.95
CA GLY A 144 -12.80 21.95 17.85
C GLY A 144 -11.41 22.13 17.24
N GLU A 145 -10.40 21.40 17.72
CA GLU A 145 -9.06 21.39 17.13
C GLU A 145 -9.01 20.55 15.86
N VAL A 146 -8.41 21.08 14.80
CA VAL A 146 -8.21 20.36 13.54
C VAL A 146 -6.98 19.47 13.67
N LEU A 147 -7.17 18.18 13.47
CA LEU A 147 -6.07 17.21 13.44
C LEU A 147 -5.34 17.27 12.09
N HIS A 148 -4.05 17.52 12.14
CA HIS A 148 -3.19 17.51 10.97
C HIS A 148 -2.34 16.24 10.91
N LEU A 149 -2.16 15.70 9.72
CA LEU A 149 -1.17 14.67 9.48
C LEU A 149 0.23 15.27 9.60
N ILE A 150 1.07 14.67 10.44
CA ILE A 150 2.42 15.17 10.70
C ILE A 150 3.42 14.30 9.96
N CYS A 151 4.27 14.93 9.15
CA CYS A 151 5.31 14.21 8.44
C CYS A 151 6.32 13.57 9.41
N VAL A 152 6.53 12.27 9.26
CA VAL A 152 7.54 11.51 10.02
C VAL A 152 8.57 10.81 9.12
N SER A 153 8.59 11.12 7.83
CA SER A 153 9.56 10.55 6.89
C SER A 153 11.00 10.81 7.35
N PRO A 154 11.91 9.84 7.21
CA PRO A 154 13.33 10.06 7.48
C PRO A 154 13.87 11.24 6.68
N GLY A 155 14.65 12.10 7.32
CA GLY A 155 15.25 13.28 6.68
C GLY A 155 14.30 14.45 6.43
N ASN A 156 13.02 14.42 6.87
CA ASN A 156 12.15 15.60 6.76
C ASN A 156 12.71 16.77 7.60
N THR A 157 12.41 17.99 7.22
CA THR A 157 12.83 19.24 7.90
C THR A 157 11.63 20.04 8.43
N LEU A 158 10.44 19.42 8.46
CA LEU A 158 9.22 20.06 8.91
C LEU A 158 9.21 20.11 10.44
N ARG A 159 9.15 21.31 11.00
CA ARG A 159 9.15 21.56 12.44
C ARG A 159 7.75 21.37 13.00
N VAL A 160 7.68 20.79 14.17
CA VAL A 160 6.44 20.48 14.87
C VAL A 160 6.53 21.07 16.28
N ARG A 161 5.47 21.74 16.72
CA ARG A 161 5.27 22.08 18.12
C ARG A 161 4.65 20.87 18.83
N PRO A 162 5.33 20.27 19.80
CA PRO A 162 4.75 19.17 20.57
C PRO A 162 3.45 19.59 21.24
N GLY A 163 2.48 18.68 21.25
CA GLY A 163 1.24 18.92 22.00
C GLY A 163 1.47 18.89 23.49
N THR A 164 0.84 19.82 24.20
CA THR A 164 0.87 19.90 25.67
C THR A 164 -0.56 20.06 26.19
N ASN A 165 -0.82 19.59 27.41
CA ASN A 165 -2.12 19.78 28.09
C ASN A 165 -3.34 19.32 27.29
N GLY A 166 -3.22 18.20 26.56
CA GLY A 166 -4.33 17.63 25.77
C GLY A 166 -4.50 18.22 24.37
N HIS A 167 -3.60 19.10 23.94
CA HIS A 167 -3.55 19.58 22.55
C HIS A 167 -2.75 18.62 21.68
N ALA A 168 -3.19 18.43 20.43
CA ALA A 168 -2.46 17.66 19.46
C ALA A 168 -1.17 18.37 19.03
N PRO A 169 -0.13 17.63 18.63
CA PRO A 169 1.05 18.21 18.00
C PRO A 169 0.66 18.99 16.75
N GLN A 170 1.26 20.16 16.54
CA GLN A 170 0.92 21.04 15.42
C GLN A 170 2.13 21.28 14.51
N PRO A 171 2.00 21.07 13.19
CA PRO A 171 3.03 21.47 12.25
C PRO A 171 3.16 22.99 12.23
N VAL A 172 4.39 23.48 12.24
CA VAL A 172 4.70 24.91 12.13
C VAL A 172 5.03 25.28 10.70
N ASP A 173 5.66 24.39 9.98
CA ASP A 173 6.02 24.58 8.59
C ASP A 173 5.00 23.91 7.66
N GLU A 174 4.77 24.53 6.53
CA GLU A 174 4.08 23.95 5.39
C GLU A 174 5.11 23.43 4.39
N GLY A 175 4.86 22.25 3.83
CA GLY A 175 5.76 21.65 2.84
C GLY A 175 5.43 20.22 2.54
N ASP A 176 6.07 19.70 1.48
CA ASP A 176 5.91 18.31 1.08
C ASP A 176 6.67 17.36 2.01
N CYS A 177 6.03 16.27 2.38
CA CYS A 177 6.67 15.19 3.12
C CYS A 177 7.52 14.35 2.16
N PRO A 178 8.83 14.19 2.39
CA PRO A 178 9.70 13.45 1.47
C PRO A 178 9.33 11.98 1.43
N ALA A 179 9.37 11.37 0.23
CA ALA A 179 9.09 9.95 0.01
C ALA A 179 10.31 9.06 0.34
N THR A 180 10.86 9.23 1.53
CA THR A 180 12.10 8.57 1.97
C THR A 180 11.86 7.42 2.95
N TYR A 181 10.64 7.25 3.43
CA TYR A 181 10.31 6.13 4.31
C TYR A 181 10.30 4.81 3.54
N VAL A 182 11.12 3.86 3.98
CA VAL A 182 11.17 2.51 3.42
C VAL A 182 10.36 1.58 4.32
N PRO A 183 9.24 1.03 3.83
CA PRO A 183 8.40 0.15 4.63
C PRO A 183 9.10 -1.17 4.95
N ALA A 184 8.66 -1.82 6.02
CA ALA A 184 9.20 -3.10 6.44
C ALA A 184 9.07 -4.15 5.33
N VAL A 185 10.16 -4.87 5.07
CA VAL A 185 10.19 -5.91 4.04
C VAL A 185 9.33 -7.09 4.46
N ARG A 186 8.45 -7.54 3.60
CA ARG A 186 7.70 -8.78 3.78
C ARG A 186 8.66 -9.96 3.82
N LYS A 187 8.90 -10.51 5.01
CA LYS A 187 9.80 -11.65 5.21
C LYS A 187 9.05 -12.95 4.94
N GLY A 188 9.63 -13.81 4.10
CA GLY A 188 9.10 -15.14 3.81
C GLY A 188 8.18 -15.21 2.58
N PHE A 189 8.08 -16.42 2.01
CA PHE A 189 7.31 -16.70 0.81
C PHE A 189 5.80 -16.46 1.03
N LEU A 190 5.26 -16.94 2.14
CA LEU A 190 3.82 -16.87 2.43
C LEU A 190 3.32 -15.42 2.58
N SER A 191 4.16 -14.50 3.08
CA SER A 191 3.78 -13.09 3.21
C SER A 191 3.65 -12.36 1.87
N ARG A 192 4.14 -12.96 0.79
CA ARG A 192 4.06 -12.46 -0.58
C ARG A 192 2.90 -13.04 -1.38
N LEU A 193 2.15 -13.97 -0.79
CA LEU A 193 0.95 -14.54 -1.41
C LEU A 193 -0.27 -13.65 -1.13
N THR A 194 -1.08 -13.50 -2.17
CA THR A 194 -2.39 -12.83 -2.07
C THR A 194 -3.46 -13.82 -2.50
N PHE A 195 -4.43 -14.05 -1.62
CA PHE A 195 -5.56 -14.93 -1.87
C PHE A 195 -6.76 -14.10 -2.32
N ASN A 196 -7.36 -14.50 -3.44
CA ASN A 196 -8.56 -13.90 -3.97
C ASN A 196 -9.64 -14.98 -4.05
N PHE A 197 -10.83 -14.63 -3.56
CA PHE A 197 -11.97 -15.51 -3.56
C PHE A 197 -13.16 -14.81 -4.22
N SER A 198 -13.87 -15.50 -5.10
CA SER A 198 -15.11 -14.99 -5.70
C SER A 198 -16.12 -16.11 -5.97
N ILE A 199 -17.40 -15.76 -5.89
CA ILE A 199 -18.53 -16.64 -6.21
C ILE A 199 -19.34 -15.94 -7.30
N GLY A 200 -19.81 -16.71 -8.27
CA GLY A 200 -20.58 -16.19 -9.40
C GLY A 200 -19.74 -15.97 -10.66
N GLN A 201 -20.35 -15.41 -11.70
CA GLN A 201 -19.64 -15.17 -12.95
C GLN A 201 -18.62 -14.04 -12.78
N PRO A 202 -17.34 -14.30 -13.00
CA PRO A 202 -16.38 -13.21 -13.16
C PRO A 202 -16.53 -12.65 -14.57
N PHE A 203 -16.85 -11.40 -14.65
CA PHE A 203 -16.69 -10.62 -15.87
C PHE A 203 -15.27 -10.09 -15.94
#